data_87cda8232ad2825fdd60ef0c36a24879
#
_entry.id   87cda8232ad2825fdd60ef0c36a24879
#
_cell.length_a   1.000
_cell.length_b   1.000
_cell.length_c   1.000
_cell.angle_alpha   90.00
_cell.angle_beta   90.00
_cell.angle_gamma   90.00
#
_symmetry.space_group_name_H-M   'P 1'
#
loop_
_entity.id
_entity.type
_entity.pdbx_description
1 polymer ?
#
loop_
_entity_poly.entity_id
_entity_poly.type
_entity_poly.pdbx_seq_one_letter_code
_entity_poly.pdbx_strand_id
1 'polypeptide(L)'
;MMSRMQTVSPIDGRVVAAREYATDEQLTRALAHAVAAQKDWRRLTLAERMTLIRAGVDNVLADEAELARDITLQMGRPLSQTPGEIAGFGERARHM
;
A
#
# COMPACT_ATOMS: atom_id res chain seq x y z
N MET A 1 -6.25 -27.52 -0.07
CA MET A 1 -6.38 -26.28 0.71
C MET A 1 -5.78 -25.14 -0.08
N MET A 2 -6.51 -24.07 -0.26
CA MET A 2 -5.99 -22.90 -0.97
C MET A 2 -5.07 -22.09 -0.06
N SER A 3 -3.79 -22.01 -0.44
CA SER A 3 -2.78 -21.21 0.26
C SER A 3 -2.52 -19.88 -0.43
N ARG A 4 -3.31 -19.52 -1.45
CA ARG A 4 -3.10 -18.33 -2.27
C ARG A 4 -4.37 -17.50 -2.40
N MET A 5 -4.20 -16.19 -2.35
CA MET A 5 -5.23 -15.24 -2.71
C MET A 5 -5.01 -14.80 -4.16
N GLN A 6 -6.09 -14.67 -4.91
CA GLN A 6 -6.05 -14.19 -6.29
C GLN A 6 -6.95 -12.95 -6.42
N THR A 7 -6.45 -11.95 -7.12
CA THR A 7 -7.24 -10.78 -7.52
C THR A 7 -7.61 -10.96 -8.99
N VAL A 8 -8.91 -11.04 -9.25
CA VAL A 8 -9.47 -11.23 -10.59
C VAL A 8 -9.97 -9.87 -11.08
N SER A 9 -9.53 -9.46 -12.27
CA SER A 9 -9.98 -8.20 -12.84
C SER A 9 -11.45 -8.29 -13.24
N PRO A 10 -12.29 -7.32 -12.84
CA PRO A 10 -13.68 -7.28 -13.29
C PRO A 10 -13.81 -6.87 -14.77
N ILE A 11 -12.74 -6.43 -15.40
CA ILE A 11 -12.74 -5.99 -16.80
C ILE A 11 -12.89 -7.20 -17.74
N ASP A 12 -12.09 -8.25 -17.52
CA ASP A 12 -12.01 -9.39 -18.42
C ASP A 12 -11.95 -10.75 -17.71
N GLY A 13 -12.03 -10.79 -16.39
CA GLY A 13 -11.97 -12.00 -15.59
C GLY A 13 -10.56 -12.59 -15.44
N ARG A 14 -9.55 -11.90 -15.89
CA ARG A 14 -8.16 -12.36 -15.80
C ARG A 14 -7.62 -12.20 -14.38
N VAL A 15 -6.78 -13.14 -13.95
CA VAL A 15 -6.03 -13.00 -12.70
C VAL A 15 -4.91 -11.99 -12.91
N VAL A 16 -4.95 -10.86 -12.20
CA VAL A 16 -3.97 -9.78 -12.32
C VAL A 16 -2.97 -9.76 -11.18
N ALA A 17 -3.25 -10.44 -10.08
CA ALA A 17 -2.33 -10.59 -8.97
C ALA A 17 -2.63 -11.89 -8.22
N ALA A 18 -1.59 -12.53 -7.74
CA ALA A 18 -1.70 -13.71 -6.89
C ALA A 18 -0.67 -13.60 -5.77
N ARG A 19 -1.10 -13.89 -4.54
CA ARG A 19 -0.24 -13.85 -3.36
C ARG A 19 -0.51 -15.06 -2.49
N GLU A 20 0.55 -15.61 -1.92
CA GLU A 20 0.39 -16.66 -0.92
C GLU A 20 -0.05 -16.02 0.41
N TYR A 21 -0.88 -16.74 1.15
CA TYR A 21 -1.23 -16.32 2.50
C TYR A 21 0.00 -16.42 3.39
N ALA A 22 0.12 -15.51 4.34
CA ALA A 22 1.17 -15.59 5.34
C ALA A 22 0.98 -16.83 6.22
N THR A 23 2.08 -17.46 6.58
CA THR A 23 2.08 -18.56 7.56
C THR A 23 1.94 -18.00 8.98
N ASP A 24 1.55 -18.84 9.95
CA ASP A 24 1.48 -18.42 11.35
C ASP A 24 2.84 -17.92 11.85
N GLU A 25 3.93 -18.58 11.42
CA GLU A 25 5.29 -18.15 11.78
C GLU A 25 5.62 -16.77 11.22
N GLN A 26 5.22 -16.51 9.96
CA GLN A 26 5.43 -15.20 9.35
C GLN A 26 4.65 -14.12 10.08
N LEU A 27 3.40 -14.40 10.47
CA LEU A 27 2.57 -13.46 11.23
C LEU A 27 3.18 -13.17 12.60
N THR A 28 3.60 -14.19 13.32
CA THR A 28 4.24 -14.04 14.63
C THR A 28 5.50 -13.20 14.54
N ARG A 29 6.33 -13.47 13.54
CA ARG A 29 7.56 -12.70 13.28
C ARG A 29 7.27 -11.26 12.93
N ALA A 30 6.28 -11.02 12.06
CA ALA A 30 5.89 -9.67 11.67
C ALA A 30 5.42 -8.85 12.87
N LEU A 31 4.62 -9.44 13.76
CA LEU A 31 4.16 -8.77 14.97
C LEU A 31 5.32 -8.45 15.93
N ALA A 32 6.26 -9.37 16.10
CA ALA A 32 7.43 -9.13 16.93
C ALA A 32 8.30 -7.98 16.38
N HIS A 33 8.50 -7.96 15.05
CA HIS A 33 9.23 -6.88 14.39
C HIS A 33 8.49 -5.53 14.52
N ALA A 34 7.18 -5.55 14.41
CA ALA A 34 6.36 -4.34 14.55
C ALA A 34 6.47 -3.74 15.96
N VAL A 35 6.44 -4.58 16.99
CA VAL A 35 6.60 -4.13 18.38
C VAL A 35 7.98 -3.51 18.59
N ALA A 36 9.04 -4.16 18.10
CA ALA A 36 10.41 -3.65 18.21
C ALA A 36 10.57 -2.33 17.44
N ALA A 37 10.06 -2.26 16.22
CA ALA A 37 10.12 -1.06 15.39
C ALA A 37 9.36 0.10 16.03
N GLN A 38 8.20 -0.16 16.64
CA GLN A 38 7.41 0.87 17.31
C GLN A 38 8.16 1.50 18.50
N LYS A 39 8.93 0.71 19.22
CA LYS A 39 9.76 1.22 20.34
C LYS A 39 10.80 2.22 19.86
N ASP A 40 11.41 1.97 18.71
CA ASP A 40 12.37 2.90 18.11
C ASP A 40 11.68 4.12 17.51
N TRP A 41 10.56 3.90 16.82
CA TRP A 41 9.76 4.94 16.20
C TRP A 41 9.29 5.99 17.22
N ARG A 42 8.78 5.55 18.36
CA ARG A 42 8.27 6.47 19.38
C ARG A 42 9.35 7.37 20.01
N ARG A 43 10.63 6.99 19.88
CA ARG A 43 11.76 7.82 20.36
C ARG A 43 12.07 8.98 19.43
N LEU A 44 11.63 8.92 18.19
CA LEU A 44 11.82 10.00 17.24
C LEU A 44 10.97 11.20 17.63
N THR A 45 11.47 12.39 17.34
CA THR A 45 10.68 13.62 17.49
C THR A 45 9.55 13.62 16.47
N LEU A 46 8.53 14.44 16.71
CA LEU A 46 7.45 14.62 15.74
C LEU A 46 7.98 15.05 14.37
N ALA A 47 8.94 16.00 14.36
CA ALA A 47 9.54 16.49 13.12
C ALA A 47 10.24 15.37 12.34
N GLU A 48 11.00 14.51 13.02
CA GLU A 48 11.67 13.36 12.40
C GLU A 48 10.68 12.37 11.80
N ARG A 49 9.61 12.05 12.54
CA ARG A 49 8.55 11.17 12.04
C ARG A 49 7.85 11.75 10.82
N MET A 50 7.54 13.04 10.85
CA MET A 50 6.92 13.73 9.71
C MET A 50 7.82 13.70 8.48
N THR A 51 9.14 13.89 8.64
CA THR A 51 10.08 13.82 7.53
C THR A 51 10.07 12.45 6.87
N LEU A 52 10.08 11.37 7.67
CA LEU A 52 10.03 10.00 7.15
C LEU A 52 8.71 9.69 6.44
N ILE A 53 7.59 10.12 7.03
CA ILE A 53 6.27 9.91 6.42
C ILE A 53 6.15 10.66 5.10
N ARG A 54 6.59 11.92 5.05
CA ARG A 54 6.58 12.71 3.82
C ARG A 54 7.41 12.07 2.70
N ALA A 55 8.59 11.54 3.03
CA ALA A 55 9.40 10.82 2.08
C ALA A 55 8.66 9.59 1.51
N GLY A 56 7.97 8.84 2.36
CA GLY A 56 7.14 7.71 1.94
C GLY A 56 5.99 8.13 1.03
N VAL A 57 5.29 9.20 1.38
CA VAL A 57 4.21 9.76 0.54
C VAL A 57 4.74 10.19 -0.83
N ASP A 58 5.88 10.87 -0.86
CA ASP A 58 6.50 11.29 -2.11
C ASP A 58 6.88 10.10 -2.99
N ASN A 59 7.37 9.00 -2.40
CA ASN A 59 7.66 7.78 -3.14
C ASN A 59 6.40 7.16 -3.75
N VAL A 60 5.29 7.14 -3.03
CA VAL A 60 4.01 6.66 -3.56
C VAL A 60 3.54 7.54 -4.72
N LEU A 61 3.62 8.86 -4.56
CA LEU A 61 3.20 9.81 -5.61
C LEU A 61 4.08 9.71 -6.86
N ALA A 62 5.35 9.37 -6.70
CA ALA A 62 6.25 9.17 -7.84
C ALA A 62 5.81 8.00 -8.73
N ASP A 63 5.11 7.01 -8.18
CA ASP A 63 4.60 5.86 -8.90
C ASP A 63 3.13 6.00 -9.32
N GLU A 64 2.62 7.22 -9.38
CA GLU A 64 1.20 7.52 -9.62
C GLU A 64 0.63 6.78 -10.83
N ALA A 65 1.31 6.83 -11.97
CA ALA A 65 0.80 6.23 -13.20
C ALA A 65 0.68 4.70 -13.08
N GLU A 66 1.68 4.05 -12.50
CA GLU A 66 1.68 2.60 -12.29
C GLU A 66 0.61 2.18 -11.28
N LEU A 67 0.50 2.90 -10.16
CA LEU A 67 -0.50 2.63 -9.14
C LEU A 67 -1.92 2.84 -9.66
N ALA A 68 -2.14 3.89 -10.44
CA ALA A 68 -3.44 4.16 -11.07
C ALA A 68 -3.83 3.01 -12.01
N ARG A 69 -2.89 2.51 -12.79
CA ARG A 69 -3.11 1.35 -13.67
C ARG A 69 -3.46 0.10 -12.88
N ASP A 70 -2.77 -0.15 -11.77
CA ASP A 70 -3.05 -1.29 -10.89
C ASP A 70 -4.47 -1.22 -10.32
N ILE A 71 -4.91 -0.05 -9.90
CA ILE A 71 -6.28 0.15 -9.41
C ILE A 71 -7.29 -0.18 -10.51
N THR A 72 -7.06 0.31 -11.72
CA THR A 72 -7.94 0.03 -12.87
C THR A 72 -8.01 -1.48 -13.14
N LEU A 73 -6.88 -2.16 -13.16
CA LEU A 73 -6.83 -3.60 -13.42
C LEU A 73 -7.53 -4.42 -12.32
N GLN A 74 -7.39 -4.02 -11.06
CA GLN A 74 -7.91 -4.77 -9.93
C GLN A 74 -9.36 -4.43 -9.60
N MET A 75 -9.76 -3.18 -9.76
CA MET A 75 -11.07 -2.68 -9.33
C MET A 75 -12.01 -2.36 -10.48
N GLY A 76 -11.49 -2.22 -11.70
CA GLY A 76 -12.31 -1.89 -12.88
C GLY A 76 -12.66 -0.41 -13.02
N ARG A 77 -12.10 0.49 -12.20
CA ARG A 77 -12.35 1.93 -12.36
C ARG A 77 -11.72 2.47 -13.65
N PRO A 78 -12.36 3.42 -14.32
CA PRO A 78 -11.79 4.01 -15.53
C PRO A 78 -10.41 4.63 -15.29
N LEU A 79 -9.48 4.39 -16.20
CA LEU A 79 -8.13 4.93 -16.11
C LEU A 79 -8.09 6.47 -16.09
N SER A 80 -9.15 7.11 -16.60
CA SER A 80 -9.31 8.56 -16.52
C SER A 80 -9.54 9.08 -15.09
N GLN A 81 -9.94 8.20 -14.15
CA GLN A 81 -10.28 8.57 -12.78
C GLN A 81 -9.24 8.10 -11.76
N THR A 82 -8.51 7.02 -12.04
CA THR A 82 -7.61 6.41 -11.06
C THR A 82 -6.39 7.27 -10.68
N PRO A 83 -5.80 8.10 -11.56
CA PRO A 83 -4.76 9.05 -11.13
C PRO A 83 -5.25 10.01 -10.04
N GLY A 84 -6.52 10.42 -10.09
CA GLY A 84 -7.12 11.27 -9.06
C GLY A 84 -7.18 10.62 -7.68
N GLU A 85 -7.29 9.30 -7.61
CA GLU A 85 -7.25 8.57 -6.33
C GLU A 85 -5.87 8.65 -5.68
N ILE A 86 -4.80 8.54 -6.48
CA ILE A 86 -3.44 8.66 -5.97
C ILE A 86 -3.14 10.09 -5.54
N ALA A 87 -3.55 11.07 -6.33
CA ALA A 87 -3.42 12.49 -5.96
C ALA A 87 -4.18 12.79 -4.66
N GLY A 88 -5.38 12.24 -4.49
CA GLY A 88 -6.19 12.37 -3.29
C GLY A 88 -5.52 11.78 -2.04
N PHE A 89 -4.83 10.65 -2.19
CA PHE A 89 -4.02 10.08 -1.12
C PHE A 89 -2.95 11.07 -0.66
N GLY A 90 -2.19 11.65 -1.59
CA GLY A 90 -1.14 12.62 -1.26
C GLY A 90 -1.69 13.85 -0.58
N GLU A 91 -2.81 14.36 -1.06
CA GLU A 91 -3.48 15.53 -0.48
C GLU A 91 -3.92 15.27 0.96
N ARG A 92 -4.55 14.14 1.22
CA ARG A 92 -4.98 13.77 2.58
C ARG A 92 -3.80 13.56 3.51
N ALA A 93 -2.74 12.93 3.04
CA ALA A 93 -1.54 12.70 3.84
C ALA A 93 -0.89 14.00 4.29
N ARG A 94 -0.92 15.04 3.44
CA ARG A 94 -0.37 16.36 3.78
C ARG A 94 -1.20 17.12 4.81
N HIS A 95 -2.49 16.81 4.92
CA HIS A 95 -3.39 17.43 5.90
C HIS A 95 -3.35 16.73 7.27
N MET A 96 -2.85 15.54 7.33
CA MET A 96 -2.72 14.79 8.58
C MET A 96 -1.36 15.09 9.21
#